data_3983a4acaeedbd379cb6f81fcbf51aba
#
_entry.id   3983a4acaeedbd379cb6f81fcbf51aba
#
_cell.length_a   1.000
_cell.length_b   1.000
_cell.length_c   1.000
_cell.angle_alpha   90.00
_cell.angle_beta   90.00
_cell.angle_gamma   90.00
#
_symmetry.space_group_name_H-M   'P 1'
#
loop_
_entity.id
_entity.type
_entity.pdbx_description
1 polymer ?
#
loop_
_entity_poly.entity_id
_entity_poly.type
_entity_poly.pdbx_seq_one_letter_code
_entity_poly.pdbx_strand_id
1 'polypeptide(L)'
;MVQRGYMQYLYEADGRKYLDTVNNVAHVGHEHPRIVRAGQDQMAVLNTNTRYLHKNIVAFAEKLLATLPGPLSVAYVVNSGSEANELALRMAKAYTRQKDMVVVEVGYHGNTNACVDISSYKFDRKGGTGAPGHVHVVPIPDTYRGIYREKEESGKRYAFHVKEAIEKVRSQGKGVAAFICESILSCGGQIVLPEGYLKEAYQHIRNAGGVCIADEVQTGCGRAGDYFWAFESQGVVPDI
;
A
#
# COMPACT_ATOMS: atom_id res chain seq x y z
N MET A 1 16.34 26.44 0.20
CA MET A 1 15.50 25.75 1.22
C MET A 1 14.03 26.09 0.95
N VAL A 2 13.19 25.06 0.78
CA VAL A 2 11.76 25.24 0.47
C VAL A 2 11.04 25.92 1.64
N GLN A 3 10.25 26.95 1.34
CA GLN A 3 9.47 27.72 2.34
C GLN A 3 7.97 27.72 2.08
N ARG A 4 7.56 27.51 0.83
CA ARG A 4 6.14 27.55 0.44
C ARG A 4 5.83 26.50 -0.62
N GLY A 5 4.62 25.95 -0.58
CA GLY A 5 4.01 25.23 -1.68
C GLY A 5 2.78 25.97 -2.20
N TYR A 6 2.53 25.92 -3.50
CA TYR A 6 1.29 26.40 -4.10
C TYR A 6 0.92 25.54 -5.29
N MET A 7 -0.24 24.94 -5.25
CA MET A 7 -0.68 23.95 -6.24
C MET A 7 0.39 22.87 -6.48
N GLN A 8 0.92 22.74 -7.68
CA GLN A 8 1.96 21.78 -8.04
C GLN A 8 3.40 22.29 -7.88
N TYR A 9 3.60 23.45 -7.27
CA TYR A 9 4.91 24.08 -7.18
C TYR A 9 5.40 24.26 -5.75
N LEU A 10 6.73 24.17 -5.59
CA LEU A 10 7.47 24.54 -4.39
C LEU A 10 8.29 25.80 -4.64
N TYR A 11 8.49 26.61 -3.60
CA TYR A 11 9.20 27.88 -3.66
C TYR A 11 10.25 27.96 -2.57
N GLU A 12 11.43 28.48 -2.93
CA GLU A 12 12.47 28.86 -1.98
C GLU A 12 12.28 30.31 -1.48
N ALA A 13 13.12 30.70 -0.48
CA ALA A 13 13.08 32.03 0.13
C ALA A 13 13.35 33.17 -0.87
N ASP A 14 14.15 32.88 -1.89
CA ASP A 14 14.50 33.83 -2.97
C ASP A 14 13.43 33.90 -4.09
N GLY A 15 12.32 33.17 -3.92
CA GLY A 15 11.21 33.09 -4.89
C GLY A 15 11.44 32.09 -6.03
N ARG A 16 12.53 31.34 -6.04
CA ARG A 16 12.79 30.30 -7.04
C ARG A 16 11.71 29.23 -6.98
N LYS A 17 11.16 28.91 -8.13
CA LYS A 17 10.04 27.97 -8.30
C LYS A 17 10.50 26.64 -8.85
N TYR A 18 10.02 25.54 -8.27
CA TYR A 18 10.23 24.15 -8.72
C TYR A 18 8.91 23.47 -8.94
N LEU A 19 8.80 22.66 -10.00
CA LEU A 19 7.70 21.72 -10.15
C LEU A 19 7.90 20.59 -9.15
N ASP A 20 6.91 20.36 -8.29
CA ASP A 20 6.93 19.25 -7.34
C ASP A 20 6.56 17.93 -8.04
N THR A 21 7.56 17.12 -8.33
CA THR A 21 7.39 15.81 -8.97
C THR A 21 7.64 14.64 -8.00
N VAL A 22 7.77 14.92 -6.70
CA VAL A 22 8.16 13.93 -5.68
C VAL A 22 7.12 13.82 -4.56
N ASN A 23 6.48 14.93 -4.17
CA ASN A 23 5.61 14.95 -3.00
C ASN A 23 4.25 14.28 -3.30
N ASN A 24 4.06 13.09 -2.77
CA ASN A 24 2.84 12.31 -2.93
C ASN A 24 1.76 12.60 -1.86
N VAL A 25 2.04 13.42 -0.86
CA VAL A 25 1.09 13.75 0.21
C VAL A 25 0.06 14.80 -0.23
N ALA A 26 0.52 15.83 -0.95
CA ALA A 26 -0.34 16.91 -1.43
C ALA A 26 -1.15 16.47 -2.66
N HIS A 27 -2.12 15.57 -2.48
CA HIS A 27 -2.86 14.90 -3.55
C HIS A 27 -3.58 15.86 -4.51
N VAL A 28 -4.14 16.94 -3.99
CA VAL A 28 -4.81 18.01 -4.78
C VAL A 28 -3.96 19.27 -4.92
N GLY A 29 -2.66 19.16 -4.67
CA GLY A 29 -1.72 20.27 -4.66
C GLY A 29 -1.59 20.95 -3.30
N HIS A 30 -0.50 21.71 -3.17
CA HIS A 30 -0.23 22.49 -1.98
C HIS A 30 -1.21 23.67 -1.83
N GLU A 31 -1.52 24.04 -0.60
CA GLU A 31 -2.30 25.23 -0.26
C GLU A 31 -3.69 25.28 -0.95
N HIS A 32 -4.32 24.09 -1.14
CA HIS A 32 -5.66 24.06 -1.77
C HIS A 32 -6.68 24.82 -0.91
N PRO A 33 -7.32 25.91 -1.41
CA PRO A 33 -8.03 26.86 -0.57
C PRO A 33 -9.21 26.27 0.18
N ARG A 34 -9.93 25.33 -0.41
CA ARG A 34 -11.05 24.64 0.26
C ARG A 34 -10.59 23.76 1.40
N ILE A 35 -9.44 23.08 1.25
CA ILE A 35 -8.88 22.20 2.29
C ILE A 35 -8.33 23.04 3.43
N VAL A 36 -7.56 24.09 3.12
CA VAL A 36 -7.04 25.04 4.12
C VAL A 36 -8.19 25.63 4.94
N ARG A 37 -9.23 26.12 4.28
CA ARG A 37 -10.39 26.71 4.94
C ARG A 37 -11.11 25.70 5.84
N ALA A 38 -11.39 24.50 5.35
CA ALA A 38 -12.05 23.45 6.13
C ALA A 38 -11.24 23.06 7.38
N GLY A 39 -9.91 22.98 7.24
CA GLY A 39 -9.01 22.73 8.38
C GLY A 39 -9.05 23.86 9.42
N GLN A 40 -8.95 25.10 8.98
CA GLN A 40 -9.01 26.28 9.85
C GLN A 40 -10.34 26.36 10.60
N ASP A 41 -11.47 26.19 9.90
CA ASP A 41 -12.82 26.23 10.50
C ASP A 41 -13.00 25.12 11.54
N GLN A 42 -12.54 23.90 11.24
CA GLN A 42 -12.64 22.78 12.18
C GLN A 42 -11.75 22.96 13.41
N MET A 43 -10.51 23.45 13.23
CA MET A 43 -9.58 23.69 14.34
C MET A 43 -10.08 24.81 15.25
N ALA A 44 -10.78 25.80 14.73
CA ALA A 44 -11.37 26.89 15.51
C ALA A 44 -12.55 26.42 16.38
N VAL A 45 -13.17 25.30 16.08
CA VAL A 45 -14.33 24.77 16.82
C VAL A 45 -13.95 23.63 17.75
N LEU A 46 -13.29 22.60 17.21
CA LEU A 46 -12.94 21.40 17.98
C LEU A 46 -11.80 20.64 17.31
N ASN A 47 -10.74 20.39 18.07
CA ASN A 47 -9.67 19.46 17.73
C ASN A 47 -9.50 18.48 18.88
N THR A 48 -9.96 17.24 18.73
CA THR A 48 -9.93 16.22 19.79
C THR A 48 -9.75 14.82 19.19
N ASN A 49 -9.61 13.82 20.08
CA ASN A 49 -9.47 12.43 19.68
C ASN A 49 -10.85 11.75 19.41
N THR A 50 -10.81 10.51 18.92
CA THR A 50 -11.98 9.72 18.51
C THR A 50 -12.83 9.19 19.69
N ARG A 51 -12.51 9.47 20.93
CA ARG A 51 -13.36 9.11 22.09
C ARG A 51 -14.71 9.80 22.07
N TYR A 52 -14.80 10.94 21.40
CA TYR A 52 -16.05 11.67 21.26
C TYR A 52 -16.58 11.52 19.84
N LEU A 53 -17.85 11.17 19.73
CA LEU A 53 -18.51 11.04 18.44
C LEU A 53 -18.58 12.41 17.74
N HIS A 54 -18.19 12.44 16.48
CA HIS A 54 -18.26 13.62 15.65
C HIS A 54 -18.77 13.28 14.24
N LYS A 55 -19.71 14.05 13.74
CA LYS A 55 -20.37 13.81 12.44
C LYS A 55 -19.39 13.74 11.26
N ASN A 56 -18.29 14.49 11.30
CA ASN A 56 -17.35 14.55 10.18
C ASN A 56 -16.61 13.25 9.95
N ILE A 57 -16.23 12.51 11.01
CA ILE A 57 -15.55 11.22 10.85
C ILE A 57 -16.49 10.15 10.31
N VAL A 58 -17.75 10.18 10.73
CA VAL A 58 -18.77 9.26 10.21
C VAL A 58 -19.03 9.53 8.72
N ALA A 59 -19.28 10.79 8.37
CA ALA A 59 -19.50 11.19 6.98
C ALA A 59 -18.27 10.93 6.08
N PHE A 60 -17.06 11.06 6.63
CA PHE A 60 -15.83 10.70 5.91
C PHE A 60 -15.77 9.20 5.65
N ALA A 61 -15.98 8.38 6.68
CA ALA A 61 -15.97 6.92 6.56
C ALA A 61 -17.03 6.42 5.56
N GLU A 62 -18.26 6.94 5.64
CA GLU A 62 -19.34 6.59 4.69
C GLU A 62 -18.95 6.92 3.24
N LYS A 63 -18.41 8.12 3.00
CA LYS A 63 -17.98 8.53 1.66
C LYS A 63 -16.82 7.70 1.14
N LEU A 64 -15.86 7.37 2.01
CA LEU A 64 -14.71 6.55 1.64
C LEU A 64 -15.16 5.12 1.29
N LEU A 65 -15.95 4.50 2.15
CA LEU A 65 -16.46 3.15 1.95
C LEU A 65 -17.35 3.05 0.69
N ALA A 66 -18.08 4.09 0.34
CA ALA A 66 -18.88 4.14 -0.89
C ALA A 66 -18.03 4.10 -2.18
N THR A 67 -16.72 4.35 -2.10
CA THR A 67 -15.79 4.21 -3.24
C THR A 67 -15.15 2.84 -3.34
N LEU A 68 -15.34 1.97 -2.34
CA LEU A 68 -14.75 0.64 -2.29
C LEU A 68 -15.74 -0.43 -2.79
N PRO A 69 -15.23 -1.55 -3.32
CA PRO A 69 -16.07 -2.72 -3.62
C PRO A 69 -16.81 -3.23 -2.37
N GLY A 70 -18.03 -3.76 -2.55
CA GLY A 70 -18.95 -4.15 -1.47
C GLY A 70 -18.38 -4.98 -0.32
N PRO A 71 -17.43 -5.93 -0.52
CA PRO A 71 -16.83 -6.66 0.59
C PRO A 71 -16.01 -5.79 1.56
N LEU A 72 -15.44 -4.67 1.09
CA LEU A 72 -14.65 -3.73 1.90
C LEU A 72 -15.58 -2.70 2.56
N SER A 73 -16.23 -3.08 3.65
CA SER A 73 -17.30 -2.31 4.30
C SER A 73 -16.93 -1.74 5.68
N VAL A 74 -15.70 -1.96 6.16
CA VAL A 74 -15.25 -1.48 7.47
C VAL A 74 -14.00 -0.62 7.30
N ALA A 75 -14.00 0.57 7.89
CA ALA A 75 -12.85 1.48 7.88
C ALA A 75 -12.27 1.66 9.28
N TYR A 76 -10.95 1.61 9.38
CA TYR A 76 -10.19 2.01 10.55
C TYR A 76 -9.40 3.27 10.22
N VAL A 77 -9.52 4.31 11.04
CA VAL A 77 -8.81 5.57 10.84
C VAL A 77 -7.58 5.60 11.72
N VAL A 78 -6.43 5.80 11.10
CA VAL A 78 -5.10 5.86 11.74
C VAL A 78 -4.35 7.09 11.23
N ASN A 79 -3.11 7.33 11.68
CA ASN A 79 -2.40 8.58 11.41
C ASN A 79 -1.36 8.47 10.27
N SER A 80 -1.08 7.28 9.79
CA SER A 80 -0.08 7.05 8.72
C SER A 80 -0.28 5.73 8.01
N GLY A 81 0.30 5.60 6.80
CA GLY A 81 0.39 4.32 6.11
C GLY A 81 1.13 3.24 6.92
N SER A 82 2.14 3.63 7.71
CA SER A 82 2.83 2.71 8.62
C SER A 82 1.89 2.13 9.67
N GLU A 83 1.04 2.95 10.29
CA GLU A 83 0.03 2.47 11.26
C GLU A 83 -1.06 1.63 10.57
N ALA A 84 -1.47 2.00 9.35
CA ALA A 84 -2.45 1.23 8.59
C ALA A 84 -1.92 -0.17 8.27
N ASN A 85 -0.71 -0.27 7.73
CA ASN A 85 -0.09 -1.55 7.43
C ASN A 85 0.22 -2.38 8.69
N GLU A 86 0.67 -1.75 9.78
CA GLU A 86 0.84 -2.43 11.09
C GLU A 86 -0.49 -3.06 11.55
N LEU A 87 -1.60 -2.33 11.43
CA LEU A 87 -2.92 -2.84 11.77
C LEU A 87 -3.36 -3.98 10.84
N ALA A 88 -3.17 -3.83 9.53
CA ALA A 88 -3.48 -4.87 8.54
C ALA A 88 -2.72 -6.18 8.82
N LEU A 89 -1.42 -6.09 9.13
CA LEU A 89 -0.59 -7.25 9.51
C LEU A 89 -1.11 -7.93 10.77
N ARG A 90 -1.50 -7.16 11.79
CA ARG A 90 -2.08 -7.69 13.03
C ARG A 90 -3.41 -8.40 12.76
N MET A 91 -4.28 -7.80 11.95
CA MET A 91 -5.56 -8.39 11.56
C MET A 91 -5.36 -9.70 10.79
N ALA A 92 -4.47 -9.71 9.80
CA ALA A 92 -4.14 -10.90 9.03
C ALA A 92 -3.64 -12.05 9.92
N LYS A 93 -2.68 -11.76 10.82
CA LYS A 93 -2.15 -12.75 11.77
C LYS A 93 -3.21 -13.25 12.77
N ALA A 94 -4.07 -12.37 13.25
CA ALA A 94 -5.14 -12.73 14.18
C ALA A 94 -6.20 -13.61 13.51
N TYR A 95 -6.59 -13.28 12.29
CA TYR A 95 -7.58 -14.02 11.51
C TYR A 95 -7.09 -15.41 11.11
N THR A 96 -5.91 -15.49 10.51
CA THR A 96 -5.36 -16.74 9.98
C THR A 96 -4.71 -17.63 11.04
N ARG A 97 -4.35 -17.06 12.20
CA ARG A 97 -3.52 -17.71 13.23
C ARG A 97 -2.13 -18.11 12.72
N GLN A 98 -1.68 -17.51 11.64
CA GLN A 98 -0.38 -17.73 11.01
C GLN A 98 0.52 -16.50 11.18
N LYS A 99 1.83 -16.65 10.88
CA LYS A 99 2.81 -15.56 11.02
C LYS A 99 3.56 -15.27 9.72
N ASP A 100 3.68 -16.24 8.84
CA ASP A 100 4.49 -16.15 7.65
C ASP A 100 3.82 -15.22 6.60
N MET A 101 4.61 -14.30 6.06
CA MET A 101 4.19 -13.28 5.11
C MET A 101 4.86 -13.48 3.77
N VAL A 102 4.13 -13.32 2.69
CA VAL A 102 4.70 -13.22 1.34
C VAL A 102 4.72 -11.75 0.93
N VAL A 103 5.88 -11.26 0.50
CA VAL A 103 6.11 -9.86 0.14
C VAL A 103 6.87 -9.76 -1.18
N VAL A 104 6.76 -8.64 -1.85
CA VAL A 104 7.43 -8.41 -3.14
C VAL A 104 8.80 -7.78 -2.91
N GLU A 105 9.80 -8.22 -3.69
CA GLU A 105 11.12 -7.62 -3.75
C GLU A 105 11.03 -6.09 -3.98
N VAL A 106 11.84 -5.32 -3.24
CA VAL A 106 11.86 -3.85 -3.22
C VAL A 106 10.56 -3.20 -2.73
N GLY A 107 9.57 -3.97 -2.23
CA GLY A 107 8.35 -3.43 -1.62
C GLY A 107 8.66 -2.61 -0.37
N TYR A 108 7.87 -1.54 -0.14
CA TYR A 108 8.00 -0.68 1.04
C TYR A 108 6.63 -0.41 1.66
N HIS A 109 6.47 -0.77 2.93
CA HIS A 109 5.17 -0.75 3.61
C HIS A 109 5.15 0.09 4.89
N GLY A 110 6.19 0.86 5.14
CA GLY A 110 6.24 1.77 6.29
C GLY A 110 7.48 1.62 7.16
N ASN A 111 7.45 2.28 8.32
CA ASN A 111 8.63 2.47 9.18
C ASN A 111 8.41 2.04 10.64
N THR A 112 7.34 1.29 10.95
CA THR A 112 7.26 0.53 12.20
C THR A 112 8.12 -0.73 12.10
N ASN A 113 8.46 -1.37 13.23
CA ASN A 113 9.28 -2.57 13.20
C ASN A 113 8.66 -3.67 12.32
N ALA A 114 7.37 -3.94 12.47
CA ALA A 114 6.71 -4.95 11.65
C ALA A 114 6.64 -4.57 10.17
N CYS A 115 6.49 -3.28 9.83
CA CYS A 115 6.53 -2.82 8.45
C CYS A 115 7.95 -2.89 7.86
N VAL A 116 8.99 -2.61 8.65
CA VAL A 116 10.39 -2.77 8.22
C VAL A 116 10.69 -4.24 7.96
N ASP A 117 10.23 -5.15 8.80
CA ASP A 117 10.41 -6.60 8.67
C ASP A 117 9.83 -7.16 7.35
N ILE A 118 8.78 -6.55 6.80
CA ILE A 118 8.13 -6.96 5.55
C ILE A 118 8.50 -6.09 4.34
N SER A 119 9.39 -5.11 4.51
CA SER A 119 9.81 -4.19 3.45
C SER A 119 11.19 -4.55 2.92
N SER A 120 11.25 -5.32 1.84
CA SER A 120 12.50 -5.72 1.17
C SER A 120 13.34 -4.50 0.80
N TYR A 121 12.71 -3.40 0.41
CA TYR A 121 13.37 -2.10 0.23
C TYR A 121 14.24 -1.67 1.43
N LYS A 122 13.91 -2.07 2.65
CA LYS A 122 14.65 -1.73 3.86
C LYS A 122 15.69 -2.78 4.22
N PHE A 123 15.31 -4.03 4.33
CA PHE A 123 16.18 -5.07 4.86
C PHE A 123 17.22 -5.61 3.85
N ASP A 124 16.99 -5.43 2.54
CA ASP A 124 17.94 -5.85 1.49
C ASP A 124 18.95 -4.76 1.10
N ARG A 125 18.81 -3.54 1.63
CA ARG A 125 19.75 -2.43 1.37
C ARG A 125 20.96 -2.46 2.29
N LYS A 126 21.97 -1.64 1.95
CA LYS A 126 23.17 -1.44 2.79
C LYS A 126 22.78 -1.09 4.22
N GLY A 127 23.21 -1.90 5.16
CA GLY A 127 22.86 -1.80 6.59
C GLY A 127 21.57 -2.54 6.99
N GLY A 128 20.88 -3.19 6.05
CA GLY A 128 19.77 -4.09 6.34
C GLY A 128 20.28 -5.45 6.86
N THR A 129 19.36 -6.19 7.49
CA THR A 129 19.64 -7.48 8.16
C THR A 129 19.16 -8.68 7.37
N GLY A 130 18.64 -8.46 6.15
CA GLY A 130 17.95 -9.48 5.35
C GLY A 130 16.54 -9.76 5.84
N ALA A 131 15.81 -10.61 5.12
CA ALA A 131 14.45 -10.98 5.45
C ALA A 131 14.39 -11.79 6.75
N PRO A 132 13.50 -11.45 7.71
CA PRO A 132 13.23 -12.31 8.86
C PRO A 132 12.71 -13.69 8.42
N GLY A 133 12.93 -14.72 9.23
CA GLY A 133 12.60 -16.11 8.88
C GLY A 133 11.12 -16.42 8.62
N HIS A 134 10.23 -15.49 8.92
CA HIS A 134 8.80 -15.57 8.63
C HIS A 134 8.37 -14.71 7.43
N VAL A 135 9.33 -14.14 6.69
CA VAL A 135 9.08 -13.28 5.52
C VAL A 135 9.66 -13.94 4.27
N HIS A 136 8.82 -14.15 3.28
CA HIS A 136 9.13 -14.82 2.04
C HIS A 136 9.05 -13.82 0.90
N VAL A 137 10.20 -13.44 0.36
CA VAL A 137 10.31 -12.45 -0.72
C VAL A 137 10.12 -13.15 -2.06
N VAL A 138 9.23 -12.60 -2.90
CA VAL A 138 9.06 -13.03 -4.29
C VAL A 138 9.62 -11.98 -5.24
N PRO A 139 10.06 -12.36 -6.46
CA PRO A 139 10.64 -11.42 -7.41
C PRO A 139 9.72 -10.25 -7.74
N ILE A 140 10.32 -9.07 -7.93
CA ILE A 140 9.61 -7.88 -8.41
C ILE A 140 9.02 -8.13 -9.81
N PRO A 141 7.71 -7.90 -10.01
CA PRO A 141 7.06 -8.16 -11.30
C PRO A 141 7.30 -7.04 -12.30
N ASP A 142 8.58 -6.80 -12.63
CA ASP A 142 9.02 -5.80 -13.58
C ASP A 142 9.21 -6.43 -14.97
N THR A 143 8.35 -6.06 -15.92
CA THR A 143 8.44 -6.54 -17.31
C THR A 143 9.51 -5.84 -18.14
N TYR A 144 10.14 -4.80 -17.61
CA TYR A 144 11.22 -4.08 -18.29
C TYR A 144 12.61 -4.57 -17.89
N ARG A 145 12.88 -4.73 -16.59
CA ARG A 145 14.19 -5.10 -16.04
C ARG A 145 14.20 -6.47 -15.36
N GLY A 146 13.03 -7.00 -15.03
CA GLY A 146 12.89 -8.24 -14.29
C GLY A 146 13.19 -9.50 -15.10
N ILE A 147 12.90 -10.64 -14.48
CA ILE A 147 13.22 -11.97 -15.03
C ILE A 147 12.27 -12.42 -16.14
N TYR A 148 11.02 -11.87 -16.18
CA TYR A 148 10.06 -12.13 -17.25
C TYR A 148 9.66 -10.82 -17.90
N ARG A 149 9.94 -10.69 -19.20
CA ARG A 149 9.77 -9.44 -19.96
C ARG A 149 8.68 -9.54 -21.04
N GLU A 150 8.09 -10.69 -21.20
CA GLU A 150 6.98 -10.93 -22.10
C GLU A 150 5.69 -10.28 -21.54
N LYS A 151 4.94 -9.54 -22.33
CA LYS A 151 3.73 -8.87 -21.86
C LYS A 151 2.58 -9.82 -21.49
N GLU A 152 2.38 -10.87 -22.28
CA GLU A 152 1.15 -11.67 -22.21
C GLU A 152 1.11 -12.68 -21.05
N GLU A 153 2.24 -13.28 -20.67
CA GLU A 153 2.29 -14.34 -19.64
C GLU A 153 3.05 -13.95 -18.37
N SER A 154 3.68 -12.77 -18.38
CA SER A 154 4.55 -12.37 -17.27
C SER A 154 3.81 -12.28 -15.93
N GLY A 155 2.56 -11.80 -15.92
CA GLY A 155 1.77 -11.71 -14.70
C GLY A 155 1.59 -13.06 -14.01
N LYS A 156 1.19 -14.08 -14.76
CA LYS A 156 1.03 -15.45 -14.23
C LYS A 156 2.37 -16.05 -13.81
N ARG A 157 3.42 -15.83 -14.59
CA ARG A 157 4.76 -16.33 -14.28
C ARG A 157 5.33 -15.73 -13.00
N TYR A 158 5.15 -14.42 -12.79
CA TYR A 158 5.52 -13.78 -11.52
C TYR A 158 4.65 -14.26 -10.36
N ALA A 159 3.34 -14.41 -10.54
CA ALA A 159 2.44 -14.93 -9.53
C ALA A 159 2.76 -16.39 -9.13
N PHE A 160 3.35 -17.17 -10.02
CA PHE A 160 3.79 -18.52 -9.71
C PHE A 160 4.84 -18.55 -8.58
N HIS A 161 5.70 -17.52 -8.46
CA HIS A 161 6.63 -17.43 -7.33
C HIS A 161 5.91 -17.23 -5.98
N VAL A 162 4.73 -16.63 -5.97
CA VAL A 162 3.88 -16.60 -4.76
C VAL A 162 3.46 -18.00 -4.37
N LYS A 163 3.07 -18.84 -5.35
CA LYS A 163 2.75 -20.25 -5.11
C LYS A 163 3.96 -21.04 -4.57
N GLU A 164 5.14 -20.86 -5.16
CA GLU A 164 6.38 -21.50 -4.69
C GLU A 164 6.70 -21.10 -3.23
N ALA A 165 6.55 -19.81 -2.89
CA ALA A 165 6.73 -19.33 -1.52
C ALA A 165 5.75 -19.99 -0.54
N ILE A 166 4.47 -20.15 -0.92
CA ILE A 166 3.45 -20.85 -0.14
C ILE A 166 3.84 -22.31 0.07
N GLU A 167 4.27 -23.02 -0.98
CA GLU A 167 4.69 -24.42 -0.92
C GLU A 167 5.89 -24.61 0.01
N LYS A 168 6.86 -23.68 -0.04
CA LYS A 168 7.99 -23.65 0.88
C LYS A 168 7.56 -23.48 2.34
N VAL A 169 6.61 -22.61 2.63
CA VAL A 169 6.05 -22.42 3.98
C VAL A 169 5.34 -23.69 4.45
N ARG A 170 4.52 -24.29 3.59
CA ARG A 170 3.77 -25.52 3.88
C ARG A 170 4.69 -26.71 4.14
N SER A 171 5.80 -26.84 3.42
CA SER A 171 6.79 -27.92 3.63
C SER A 171 7.44 -27.86 5.02
N GLN A 172 7.37 -26.70 5.70
CA GLN A 172 7.82 -26.51 7.07
C GLN A 172 6.72 -26.73 8.12
N GLY A 173 5.54 -27.21 7.71
CA GLY A 173 4.39 -27.43 8.58
C GLY A 173 3.70 -26.12 9.02
N LYS A 174 3.90 -25.03 8.29
CA LYS A 174 3.35 -23.69 8.58
C LYS A 174 2.29 -23.28 7.55
N GLY A 175 1.56 -22.22 7.85
CA GLY A 175 0.65 -21.55 6.92
C GLY A 175 1.05 -20.09 6.71
N VAL A 176 0.52 -19.50 5.63
CA VAL A 176 0.75 -18.09 5.27
C VAL A 176 -0.34 -17.21 5.92
N ALA A 177 0.07 -16.14 6.58
CA ALA A 177 -0.85 -15.14 7.13
C ALA A 177 -1.40 -14.23 6.03
N ALA A 178 -0.50 -13.65 5.23
CA ALA A 178 -0.92 -12.75 4.16
C ALA A 178 0.13 -12.64 3.05
N PHE A 179 -0.34 -12.12 1.92
CA PHE A 179 0.44 -11.46 0.89
C PHE A 179 0.15 -9.96 0.95
N ILE A 180 1.19 -9.14 0.97
CA ILE A 180 1.06 -7.68 0.87
C ILE A 180 1.81 -7.17 -0.35
N CYS A 181 1.16 -6.28 -1.11
CA CYS A 181 1.74 -5.69 -2.30
C CYS A 181 1.22 -4.27 -2.49
N GLU A 182 2.09 -3.35 -2.88
CA GLU A 182 1.69 -2.06 -3.42
C GLU A 182 1.05 -2.28 -4.80
N SER A 183 -0.06 -1.62 -5.10
CA SER A 183 -0.74 -1.77 -6.41
C SER A 183 0.07 -1.21 -7.58
N ILE A 184 1.00 -0.29 -7.30
CA ILE A 184 2.12 0.12 -8.16
C ILE A 184 3.34 0.20 -7.23
N LEU A 185 4.40 -0.55 -7.53
CA LEU A 185 5.58 -0.63 -6.66
C LEU A 185 6.39 0.67 -6.71
N SER A 186 6.21 1.51 -5.72
CA SER A 186 6.78 2.86 -5.68
C SER A 186 8.29 2.88 -5.51
N CYS A 187 8.79 2.34 -4.42
CA CYS A 187 10.22 2.30 -4.12
C CYS A 187 11.01 1.37 -5.07
N GLY A 188 10.33 0.45 -5.74
CA GLY A 188 10.87 -0.39 -6.79
C GLY A 188 11.17 0.34 -8.10
N GLY A 189 10.65 1.56 -8.28
CA GLY A 189 10.85 2.37 -9.49
C GLY A 189 9.56 2.71 -10.23
N GLN A 190 8.44 2.81 -9.54
CA GLN A 190 7.10 3.05 -10.09
C GLN A 190 6.69 1.94 -11.07
N ILE A 191 6.86 0.69 -10.66
CA ILE A 191 6.59 -0.48 -11.49
C ILE A 191 5.08 -0.75 -11.50
N VAL A 192 4.49 -0.62 -12.69
CA VAL A 192 3.12 -1.04 -12.96
C VAL A 192 3.09 -2.56 -13.04
N LEU A 193 2.22 -3.19 -12.25
CA LEU A 193 2.12 -4.65 -12.20
C LEU A 193 1.62 -5.21 -13.54
N PRO A 194 2.21 -6.30 -14.05
CA PRO A 194 1.73 -6.92 -15.28
C PRO A 194 0.32 -7.48 -15.11
N GLU A 195 -0.42 -7.52 -16.20
CA GLU A 195 -1.81 -7.99 -16.23
C GLU A 195 -1.94 -9.40 -15.63
N GLY A 196 -2.95 -9.57 -14.76
CA GLY A 196 -3.25 -10.84 -14.11
C GLY A 196 -2.36 -11.19 -12.92
N TYR A 197 -1.32 -10.41 -12.61
CA TYR A 197 -0.42 -10.72 -11.48
C TYR A 197 -1.16 -10.81 -10.14
N LEU A 198 -1.87 -9.75 -9.74
CA LEU A 198 -2.61 -9.78 -8.46
C LEU A 198 -3.74 -10.80 -8.48
N LYS A 199 -4.38 -11.02 -9.61
CA LYS A 199 -5.47 -12.00 -9.75
C LYS A 199 -4.99 -13.41 -9.38
N GLU A 200 -3.90 -13.85 -9.98
CA GLU A 200 -3.32 -15.17 -9.72
C GLU A 200 -2.69 -15.24 -8.31
N ALA A 201 -1.95 -14.22 -7.90
CA ALA A 201 -1.34 -14.16 -6.57
C ALA A 201 -2.39 -14.26 -5.46
N TYR A 202 -3.48 -13.49 -5.55
CA TYR A 202 -4.57 -13.52 -4.57
C TYR A 202 -5.27 -14.87 -4.53
N GLN A 203 -5.47 -15.50 -5.70
CA GLN A 203 -6.02 -16.85 -5.74
C GLN A 203 -5.13 -17.86 -5.02
N HIS A 204 -3.81 -17.82 -5.24
CA HIS A 204 -2.87 -18.71 -4.55
C HIS A 204 -2.89 -18.51 -3.03
N ILE A 205 -2.88 -17.26 -2.57
CA ILE A 205 -2.89 -16.92 -1.15
C ILE A 205 -4.20 -17.36 -0.49
N ARG A 206 -5.35 -17.06 -1.08
CA ARG A 206 -6.67 -17.44 -0.54
C ARG A 206 -6.84 -18.98 -0.50
N ASN A 207 -6.40 -19.67 -1.52
CA ASN A 207 -6.37 -21.14 -1.54
C ASN A 207 -5.44 -21.75 -0.46
N ALA A 208 -4.51 -20.95 0.03
CA ALA A 208 -3.63 -21.33 1.14
C ALA A 208 -4.19 -20.96 2.52
N GLY A 209 -5.33 -20.25 2.57
CA GLY A 209 -5.95 -19.76 3.82
C GLY A 209 -5.36 -18.45 4.31
N GLY A 210 -4.52 -17.78 3.53
CA GLY A 210 -4.01 -16.45 3.79
C GLY A 210 -4.93 -15.34 3.29
N VAL A 211 -4.65 -14.09 3.66
CA VAL A 211 -5.39 -12.89 3.22
C VAL A 211 -4.52 -12.01 2.32
N CYS A 212 -5.17 -11.23 1.47
CA CYS A 212 -4.52 -10.33 0.50
C CYS A 212 -4.67 -8.88 0.96
N ILE A 213 -3.54 -8.20 1.14
CA ILE A 213 -3.46 -6.81 1.56
C ILE A 213 -3.00 -5.97 0.37
N ALA A 214 -3.81 -4.98 -0.04
CA ALA A 214 -3.42 -3.99 -1.04
C ALA A 214 -2.90 -2.73 -0.35
N ASP A 215 -1.62 -2.43 -0.52
CA ASP A 215 -1.06 -1.17 -0.04
C ASP A 215 -1.34 -0.06 -1.06
N GLU A 216 -2.35 0.75 -0.78
CA GLU A 216 -2.81 1.86 -1.60
C GLU A 216 -2.29 3.23 -1.09
N VAL A 217 -1.31 3.24 -0.20
CA VAL A 217 -0.79 4.48 0.43
C VAL A 217 -0.31 5.49 -0.62
N GLN A 218 0.27 5.03 -1.71
CA GLN A 218 0.71 5.91 -2.80
C GLN A 218 -0.21 5.96 -4.00
N THR A 219 -1.13 5.02 -4.14
CA THR A 219 -1.88 4.81 -5.39
C THR A 219 -3.37 5.05 -5.26
N GLY A 220 -3.89 5.05 -4.05
CA GLY A 220 -5.31 5.27 -3.80
C GLY A 220 -5.79 6.69 -4.08
N CYS A 221 -7.09 6.89 -3.96
CA CYS A 221 -7.79 8.17 -4.14
C CYS A 221 -7.63 8.78 -5.54
N GLY A 222 -7.61 7.95 -6.59
CA GLY A 222 -7.57 8.38 -7.98
C GLY A 222 -6.18 8.76 -8.51
N ARG A 223 -5.10 8.49 -7.77
CA ARG A 223 -3.74 8.80 -8.23
C ARG A 223 -3.34 7.98 -9.46
N ALA A 224 -3.85 6.77 -9.60
CA ALA A 224 -3.61 5.92 -10.77
C ALA A 224 -4.34 6.39 -12.05
N GLY A 225 -5.23 7.39 -11.96
CA GLY A 225 -5.93 7.99 -13.10
C GLY A 225 -7.28 7.33 -13.37
N ASP A 226 -7.30 6.23 -14.09
CA ASP A 226 -8.53 5.57 -14.53
C ASP A 226 -9.33 4.90 -13.38
N TYR A 227 -8.68 4.62 -12.27
CA TYR A 227 -9.27 3.95 -11.11
C TYR A 227 -9.13 4.79 -9.85
N PHE A 228 -10.15 4.76 -8.98
CA PHE A 228 -10.06 5.42 -7.67
C PHE A 228 -9.12 4.66 -6.74
N TRP A 229 -9.14 3.32 -6.78
CA TRP A 229 -8.21 2.42 -6.11
C TRP A 229 -7.40 1.65 -7.15
N ALA A 230 -6.09 1.67 -7.07
CA ALA A 230 -5.24 1.13 -8.14
C ALA A 230 -5.32 -0.39 -8.27
N PHE A 231 -5.68 -1.14 -7.21
CA PHE A 231 -5.92 -2.58 -7.31
C PHE A 231 -7.04 -2.94 -8.30
N GLU A 232 -7.97 -2.02 -8.56
CA GLU A 232 -9.06 -2.22 -9.54
C GLU A 232 -8.52 -2.42 -10.96
N SER A 233 -7.35 -1.86 -11.26
CA SER A 233 -6.66 -2.06 -12.56
C SER A 233 -6.30 -3.52 -12.84
N GLN A 234 -6.19 -4.34 -11.80
CA GLN A 234 -5.92 -5.77 -11.89
C GLN A 234 -7.21 -6.63 -11.84
N GLY A 235 -8.39 -5.99 -11.77
CA GLY A 235 -9.67 -6.69 -11.67
C GLY A 235 -9.82 -7.53 -10.41
N VAL A 236 -9.24 -7.10 -9.30
CA VAL A 236 -9.26 -7.82 -8.01
C VAL A 236 -9.87 -6.97 -6.91
N VAL A 237 -10.30 -7.64 -5.83
CA VAL A 237 -10.68 -7.02 -4.57
C VAL A 237 -9.80 -7.63 -3.48
N PRO A 238 -9.01 -6.84 -2.74
CA PRO A 238 -8.24 -7.34 -1.60
C PRO A 238 -9.15 -7.70 -0.42
N ASP A 239 -8.56 -8.30 0.61
CA ASP A 239 -9.27 -8.61 1.86
C ASP A 239 -9.10 -7.45 2.88
N ILE A 240 -7.99 -6.71 2.74
CA ILE A 240 -7.66 -5.50 3.52
C ILE A 240 -7.01 -4.48 2.59
#